data_1081e0a804036293ffc1ce534426d72d
#
_entry.id   1081e0a804036293ffc1ce534426d72d
#
_cell.length_a   1.000
_cell.length_b   1.000
_cell.length_c   1.000
_cell.angle_alpha   90.00
_cell.angle_beta   90.00
_cell.angle_gamma   90.00
#
_symmetry.space_group_name_H-M   'P 1'
#
loop_
_entity.id
_entity.type
_entity.pdbx_description
1 polymer ?
#
loop_
_entity_poly.entity_id
_entity_poly.type
_entity_poly.pdbx_seq_one_letter_code
_entity_poly.pdbx_strand_id
1 'polypeptide(L)'
;SFSSLTYHPSIMKILILCTGNRCRSQMAHGILQQLEPSFKVHSAGVRPASEVHPLAVQVMKEIGIDLNQHYPKQVDRYLNEPWDYVITVCGGARETCPLFSGEVRHRLHIGFDDPDAFTGTPEEIITEFRRVRDEIRASFEQLAQAIREEES
;
A
#
# COMPACT_ATOMS: atom_id res chain seq x y z
N SER A 1 16.58 -12.24 32.41
CA SER A 1 15.22 -12.30 32.82
C SER A 1 14.39 -13.24 31.95
N PHE A 2 13.54 -13.97 32.57
CA PHE A 2 12.69 -14.90 31.84
C PHE A 2 11.70 -14.18 30.91
N SER A 3 11.30 -12.96 31.20
CA SER A 3 10.38 -12.22 30.33
C SER A 3 10.99 -11.97 28.94
N SER A 4 12.31 -11.76 28.90
CA SER A 4 12.99 -11.61 27.61
C SER A 4 13.06 -12.92 26.83
N LEU A 5 12.95 -14.05 27.52
CA LEU A 5 12.94 -15.37 26.88
C LEU A 5 11.60 -15.66 26.21
N THR A 6 10.53 -15.04 26.67
CA THR A 6 9.20 -15.28 26.13
C THR A 6 8.72 -14.19 25.18
N TYR A 7 9.41 -13.05 25.15
CA TYR A 7 9.03 -11.96 24.28
C TYR A 7 9.80 -12.00 22.97
N HIS A 8 9.08 -12.14 21.91
CA HIS A 8 9.62 -12.00 20.55
C HIS A 8 8.82 -10.92 19.85
N PRO A 9 9.47 -9.82 19.43
CA PRO A 9 8.74 -8.83 18.64
C PRO A 9 8.20 -9.50 17.39
N SER A 10 6.91 -9.47 17.25
CA SER A 10 6.26 -9.98 16.05
C SER A 10 6.68 -9.17 14.85
N ILE A 11 6.81 -9.82 13.71
CA ILE A 11 7.01 -9.10 12.47
C ILE A 11 5.73 -8.32 12.20
N MET A 12 5.87 -7.03 11.95
CA MET A 12 4.74 -6.17 11.65
C MET A 12 4.16 -6.55 10.29
N LYS A 13 2.91 -6.99 10.27
CA LYS A 13 2.22 -7.39 9.05
C LYS A 13 1.23 -6.34 8.63
N ILE A 14 1.40 -5.81 7.42
CA ILE A 14 0.60 -4.70 6.91
C ILE A 14 0.06 -5.06 5.54
N LEU A 15 -1.26 -4.90 5.38
CA LEU A 15 -1.94 -5.12 4.11
C LEU A 15 -2.51 -3.81 3.60
N ILE A 16 -2.18 -3.46 2.36
CA ILE A 16 -2.65 -2.23 1.72
C ILE A 16 -3.64 -2.61 0.64
N LEU A 17 -4.82 -1.99 0.68
CA LEU A 17 -5.93 -2.36 -0.20
C LEU A 17 -6.39 -1.19 -1.07
N CYS A 18 -6.64 -1.47 -2.33
CA CYS A 18 -7.43 -0.60 -3.20
C CYS A 18 -8.31 -1.48 -4.09
N THR A 19 -8.96 -0.91 -5.10
CA THR A 19 -9.88 -1.68 -5.92
C THR A 19 -9.15 -2.66 -6.83
N GLY A 20 -8.21 -2.16 -7.65
CA GLY A 20 -7.56 -2.97 -8.68
C GLY A 20 -6.19 -3.50 -8.31
N ASN A 21 -5.59 -3.02 -7.23
CA ASN A 21 -4.21 -3.34 -6.86
C ASN A 21 -3.25 -3.09 -8.04
N ARG A 22 -3.49 -2.00 -8.75
CA ARG A 22 -2.80 -1.67 -9.98
C ARG A 22 -1.86 -0.48 -9.86
N CYS A 23 -2.28 0.57 -9.13
CA CYS A 23 -1.50 1.81 -9.00
C CYS A 23 -1.23 2.18 -7.56
N ARG A 24 -2.24 2.73 -6.86
CA ARG A 24 -2.06 3.33 -5.53
C ARG A 24 -1.53 2.36 -4.50
N SER A 25 -2.15 1.20 -4.38
CA SER A 25 -1.73 0.22 -3.38
C SER A 25 -0.37 -0.39 -3.71
N GLN A 26 -0.02 -0.51 -4.99
CA GLN A 26 1.30 -1.00 -5.38
C GLN A 26 2.39 0.02 -5.07
N MET A 27 2.13 1.30 -5.34
CA MET A 27 3.08 2.37 -5.01
C MET A 27 3.26 2.48 -3.49
N ALA A 28 2.15 2.44 -2.75
CA ALA A 28 2.20 2.48 -1.29
C ALA A 28 2.95 1.27 -0.72
N HIS A 29 2.72 0.08 -1.28
CA HIS A 29 3.41 -1.15 -0.89
C HIS A 29 4.93 -0.99 -1.06
N GLY A 30 5.36 -0.53 -2.23
CA GLY A 30 6.80 -0.34 -2.49
C GLY A 30 7.43 0.69 -1.57
N ILE A 31 6.73 1.80 -1.35
CA ILE A 31 7.22 2.88 -0.50
C ILE A 31 7.35 2.41 0.95
N LEU A 32 6.30 1.81 1.51
CA LEU A 32 6.32 1.40 2.91
C LEU A 32 7.35 0.31 3.16
N GLN A 33 7.47 -0.64 2.25
CA GLN A 33 8.47 -1.70 2.39
C GLN A 33 9.89 -1.16 2.35
N GLN A 34 10.15 -0.14 1.54
CA GLN A 34 11.47 0.50 1.51
C GLN A 34 11.74 1.30 2.77
N LEU A 35 10.73 2.01 3.27
CA LEU A 35 10.85 2.80 4.51
C LEU A 35 11.13 1.90 5.72
N GLU A 36 10.50 0.73 5.76
CA GLU A 36 10.62 -0.20 6.88
C GLU A 36 10.87 -1.62 6.36
N PRO A 37 12.13 -1.96 6.08
CA PRO A 37 12.45 -3.29 5.55
C PRO A 37 12.06 -4.44 6.48
N SER A 38 11.91 -4.18 7.78
CA SER A 38 11.51 -5.20 8.75
C SER A 38 10.02 -5.51 8.70
N PHE A 39 9.20 -4.64 8.10
CA PHE A 39 7.77 -4.89 7.98
C PHE A 39 7.53 -5.95 6.90
N LYS A 40 6.46 -6.72 7.07
CA LYS A 40 5.93 -7.58 6.02
C LYS A 40 4.76 -6.86 5.37
N VAL A 41 5.03 -6.20 4.25
CA VAL A 41 4.03 -5.41 3.55
C VAL A 41 3.47 -6.22 2.39
N HIS A 42 2.16 -6.25 2.29
CA HIS A 42 1.43 -6.87 1.17
C HIS A 42 0.41 -5.88 0.64
N SER A 43 -0.04 -6.10 -0.58
CA SER A 43 -1.12 -5.31 -1.16
C SER A 43 -2.05 -6.19 -1.97
N ALA A 44 -3.32 -5.79 -2.08
CA ALA A 44 -4.32 -6.56 -2.80
C ALA A 44 -5.47 -5.67 -3.25
N GLY A 45 -6.37 -6.21 -4.05
CA GLY A 45 -7.57 -5.54 -4.49
C GLY A 45 -8.76 -6.48 -4.55
N VAL A 46 -9.96 -5.91 -4.55
CA VAL A 46 -11.20 -6.70 -4.66
C VAL A 46 -11.47 -7.12 -6.10
N ARG A 47 -10.95 -6.38 -7.06
CA ARG A 47 -11.01 -6.69 -8.49
C ARG A 47 -9.64 -6.46 -9.10
N PRO A 48 -8.69 -7.40 -8.87
CA PRO A 48 -7.32 -7.18 -9.30
C PRO A 48 -7.21 -7.07 -10.81
N ALA A 49 -6.45 -6.09 -11.28
CA ALA A 49 -6.10 -5.93 -12.68
C ALA A 49 -5.15 -7.06 -13.11
N SER A 50 -4.87 -7.15 -14.40
CA SER A 50 -3.97 -8.18 -14.93
C SER A 50 -2.51 -7.89 -14.61
N GLU A 51 -2.16 -6.60 -14.47
CA GLU A 51 -0.76 -6.20 -14.21
C GLU A 51 -0.72 -4.88 -13.46
N VAL A 52 0.41 -4.60 -12.85
CA VAL A 52 0.71 -3.28 -12.29
C VAL A 52 0.80 -2.29 -13.45
N HIS A 53 0.25 -1.10 -13.27
CA HIS A 53 0.25 -0.09 -14.33
C HIS A 53 1.69 0.26 -14.73
N PRO A 54 2.02 0.25 -16.03
CA PRO A 54 3.40 0.56 -16.48
C PRO A 54 3.89 1.92 -16.01
N LEU A 55 3.01 2.92 -15.94
CA LEU A 55 3.41 4.24 -15.44
C LEU A 55 3.70 4.22 -13.94
N ALA A 56 3.00 3.41 -13.17
CA ALA A 56 3.33 3.22 -11.76
C ALA A 56 4.74 2.63 -11.62
N VAL A 57 5.05 1.61 -12.42
CA VAL A 57 6.40 1.02 -12.43
C VAL A 57 7.45 2.09 -12.76
N GLN A 58 7.17 2.89 -13.79
CA GLN A 58 8.11 3.92 -14.26
C GLN A 58 8.37 5.00 -13.21
N VAL A 59 7.30 5.57 -12.63
CA VAL A 59 7.48 6.67 -11.68
C VAL A 59 8.07 6.19 -10.35
N MET A 60 7.84 4.93 -9.98
CA MET A 60 8.48 4.37 -8.79
C MET A 60 9.97 4.15 -9.01
N LYS A 61 10.35 3.73 -10.20
CA LYS A 61 11.75 3.59 -10.56
C LYS A 61 12.50 4.93 -10.44
N GLU A 62 11.83 6.04 -10.73
CA GLU A 62 12.41 7.37 -10.61
C GLU A 62 12.88 7.67 -9.19
N ILE A 63 12.24 7.08 -8.19
CA ILE A 63 12.62 7.27 -6.78
C ILE A 63 13.34 6.04 -6.20
N GLY A 64 13.85 5.17 -7.06
CA GLY A 64 14.68 4.04 -6.66
C GLY A 64 13.92 2.83 -6.15
N ILE A 65 12.63 2.71 -6.46
CA ILE A 65 11.83 1.57 -6.04
C ILE A 65 11.43 0.74 -7.26
N ASP A 66 11.77 -0.55 -7.23
CA ASP A 66 11.51 -1.47 -8.33
C ASP A 66 10.21 -2.23 -8.08
N LEU A 67 9.22 -2.04 -8.95
CA LEU A 67 7.96 -2.78 -8.89
C LEU A 67 7.89 -3.92 -9.90
N ASN A 68 8.98 -4.26 -10.57
CA ASN A 68 8.94 -5.27 -11.65
C ASN A 68 8.54 -6.66 -11.17
N GLN A 69 8.75 -6.97 -9.89
CA GLN A 69 8.35 -8.26 -9.31
C GLN A 69 6.96 -8.22 -8.67
N HIS A 70 6.32 -7.05 -8.68
CA HIS A 70 4.98 -6.89 -8.10
C HIS A 70 3.92 -7.33 -9.11
N TYR A 71 2.81 -7.83 -8.60
CA TYR A 71 1.66 -8.22 -9.42
C TYR A 71 0.38 -7.98 -8.61
N PRO A 72 -0.76 -7.74 -9.29
CA PRO A 72 -2.04 -7.59 -8.59
C PRO A 72 -2.50 -8.90 -7.96
N LYS A 73 -3.08 -8.81 -6.76
CA LYS A 73 -3.52 -9.98 -5.99
C LYS A 73 -4.93 -9.76 -5.49
N GLN A 74 -5.68 -10.86 -5.37
CA GLN A 74 -7.04 -10.85 -4.85
C GLN A 74 -7.01 -10.81 -3.33
N VAL A 75 -7.84 -9.96 -2.74
CA VAL A 75 -7.90 -9.75 -1.28
C VAL A 75 -8.22 -11.04 -0.52
N ASP A 76 -8.99 -11.95 -1.11
CA ASP A 76 -9.37 -13.22 -0.48
C ASP A 76 -8.15 -14.04 -0.07
N ARG A 77 -7.04 -13.86 -0.74
CA ARG A 77 -5.77 -14.55 -0.42
C ARG A 77 -5.32 -14.29 1.01
N TYR A 78 -5.72 -13.15 1.57
CA TYR A 78 -5.19 -12.67 2.85
C TYR A 78 -6.21 -12.70 3.99
N LEU A 79 -7.42 -13.21 3.75
CA LEU A 79 -8.50 -13.18 4.75
C LEU A 79 -8.25 -14.10 5.96
N ASN A 80 -7.45 -15.14 5.78
CA ASN A 80 -7.28 -16.18 6.80
C ASN A 80 -6.02 -16.00 7.65
N GLU A 81 -5.33 -14.86 7.53
CA GLU A 81 -4.18 -14.58 8.38
C GLU A 81 -4.40 -13.26 9.11
N PRO A 82 -3.84 -13.12 10.32
CA PRO A 82 -4.02 -11.90 11.10
C PRO A 82 -3.12 -10.79 10.58
N TRP A 83 -3.62 -9.55 10.71
CA TRP A 83 -2.90 -8.36 10.24
C TRP A 83 -2.77 -7.35 11.39
N ASP A 84 -1.62 -6.73 11.49
CA ASP A 84 -1.43 -5.62 12.44
C ASP A 84 -2.11 -4.36 11.93
N TYR A 85 -1.95 -4.08 10.64
CA TYR A 85 -2.60 -2.93 10.00
C TYR A 85 -3.19 -3.34 8.67
N VAL A 86 -4.41 -2.89 8.41
CA VAL A 86 -4.99 -2.92 7.06
C VAL A 86 -5.30 -1.48 6.69
N ILE A 87 -4.74 -1.04 5.56
CA ILE A 87 -4.80 0.35 5.12
C ILE A 87 -5.47 0.41 3.75
N THR A 88 -6.63 1.07 3.67
CA THR A 88 -7.27 1.30 2.38
C THR A 88 -6.78 2.63 1.81
N VAL A 89 -6.44 2.64 0.53
CA VAL A 89 -5.88 3.83 -0.13
C VAL A 89 -6.72 4.32 -1.30
N CYS A 90 -7.88 3.72 -1.52
CA CYS A 90 -8.83 4.20 -2.52
C CYS A 90 -9.41 5.55 -2.07
N GLY A 91 -9.73 6.38 -3.03
CA GLY A 91 -10.27 7.71 -2.77
C GLY A 91 -11.19 8.13 -3.91
N GLY A 92 -11.91 9.21 -3.70
CA GLY A 92 -12.87 9.69 -4.69
C GLY A 92 -14.30 9.30 -4.34
N ALA A 93 -15.24 10.18 -4.68
CA ALA A 93 -16.63 10.06 -4.26
C ALA A 93 -17.36 8.86 -4.88
N ARG A 94 -16.86 8.33 -5.99
CA ARG A 94 -17.52 7.23 -6.72
C ARG A 94 -16.83 5.90 -6.53
N GLU A 95 -15.74 5.86 -5.79
CA GLU A 95 -14.98 4.66 -5.59
C GLU A 95 -15.40 3.99 -4.29
N THR A 96 -15.76 2.71 -4.36
CA THR A 96 -16.11 1.94 -3.17
C THR A 96 -14.83 1.30 -2.63
N CYS A 97 -14.43 1.69 -1.42
CA CYS A 97 -13.31 1.07 -0.75
C CYS A 97 -13.69 -0.30 -0.22
N PRO A 98 -12.81 -1.29 -0.37
CA PRO A 98 -13.10 -2.62 0.19
C PRO A 98 -13.14 -2.60 1.70
N LEU A 99 -14.04 -3.40 2.27
CA LEU A 99 -14.10 -3.65 3.70
C LEU A 99 -13.46 -5.03 3.95
N PHE A 100 -12.30 -5.02 4.60
CA PHE A 100 -11.60 -6.26 4.90
C PHE A 100 -12.25 -6.94 6.11
N SER A 101 -12.73 -8.17 5.92
CA SER A 101 -13.48 -8.90 6.96
C SER A 101 -12.60 -9.80 7.83
N GLY A 102 -11.31 -9.89 7.55
CA GLY A 102 -10.40 -10.72 8.34
C GLY A 102 -10.01 -10.08 9.68
N GLU A 103 -9.11 -10.75 10.39
CA GLU A 103 -8.63 -10.31 11.70
C GLU A 103 -7.61 -9.18 11.54
N VAL A 104 -7.87 -8.02 12.17
CA VAL A 104 -7.06 -6.81 12.03
C VAL A 104 -6.96 -6.10 13.38
N ARG A 105 -5.75 -5.74 13.79
CA ARG A 105 -5.55 -4.92 14.99
C ARG A 105 -5.91 -3.46 14.75
N HIS A 106 -5.45 -2.88 13.63
CA HIS A 106 -5.68 -1.47 13.32
C HIS A 106 -6.14 -1.30 11.88
N ARG A 107 -7.27 -0.64 11.68
CA ARG A 107 -7.80 -0.31 10.36
C ARG A 107 -7.61 1.17 10.10
N LEU A 108 -6.99 1.50 8.97
CA LEU A 108 -6.75 2.88 8.58
C LEU A 108 -7.25 3.12 7.17
N HIS A 109 -7.63 4.36 6.91
CA HIS A 109 -7.97 4.80 5.55
C HIS A 109 -7.18 6.06 5.23
N ILE A 110 -6.34 5.98 4.20
CA ILE A 110 -5.57 7.13 3.71
C ILE A 110 -5.82 7.18 2.21
N GLY A 111 -6.83 7.96 1.79
CA GLY A 111 -7.26 7.98 0.42
C GLY A 111 -6.38 8.85 -0.48
N PHE A 112 -6.24 8.41 -1.72
CA PHE A 112 -5.50 9.15 -2.76
C PHE A 112 -6.31 9.13 -4.04
N ASP A 113 -6.14 10.16 -4.87
CA ASP A 113 -6.73 10.19 -6.21
C ASP A 113 -6.21 9.02 -7.03
N ASP A 114 -7.07 8.48 -7.89
CA ASP A 114 -6.69 7.39 -8.78
C ASP A 114 -6.05 7.97 -10.04
N PRO A 115 -4.73 7.84 -10.22
CA PRO A 115 -4.08 8.39 -11.40
C PRO A 115 -4.47 7.65 -12.68
N ASP A 116 -4.94 6.41 -12.57
CA ASP A 116 -5.40 5.62 -13.72
C ASP A 116 -6.71 6.17 -14.29
N ALA A 117 -7.47 6.92 -13.50
CA ALA A 117 -8.72 7.55 -13.95
C ALA A 117 -8.49 8.93 -14.57
N PHE A 118 -7.28 9.46 -14.50
CA PHE A 118 -6.95 10.78 -15.00
C PHE A 118 -6.86 10.75 -16.53
N THR A 119 -7.41 11.77 -17.19
CA THR A 119 -7.37 11.90 -18.65
C THR A 119 -6.60 13.15 -19.02
N GLY A 120 -5.84 13.08 -20.10
CA GLY A 120 -5.04 14.20 -20.59
C GLY A 120 -4.01 13.73 -21.60
N THR A 121 -3.01 14.56 -21.87
CA THR A 121 -1.90 14.19 -22.72
C THR A 121 -0.99 13.19 -22.00
N PRO A 122 -0.12 12.47 -22.73
CA PRO A 122 0.84 11.56 -22.06
C PRO A 122 1.68 12.26 -20.99
N GLU A 123 2.10 13.50 -21.24
CA GLU A 123 2.87 14.26 -20.25
C GLU A 123 2.03 14.61 -19.02
N GLU A 124 0.78 14.98 -19.24
CA GLU A 124 -0.12 15.29 -18.13
C GLU A 124 -0.41 14.05 -17.29
N ILE A 125 -0.59 12.91 -17.95
CA ILE A 125 -0.88 11.64 -17.26
C ILE A 125 0.31 11.21 -16.39
N ILE A 126 1.53 11.25 -16.92
CA ILE A 126 2.70 10.85 -16.11
C ILE A 126 2.95 11.84 -14.97
N THR A 127 2.68 13.12 -15.20
CA THR A 127 2.77 14.14 -14.15
C THR A 127 1.79 13.84 -13.02
N GLU A 128 0.59 13.36 -13.36
CA GLU A 128 -0.39 12.97 -12.36
C GLU A 128 0.07 11.74 -11.57
N PHE A 129 0.67 10.75 -12.23
CA PHE A 129 1.24 9.59 -11.53
C PHE A 129 2.34 10.03 -10.57
N ARG A 130 3.19 10.97 -10.97
CA ARG A 130 4.23 11.50 -10.09
C ARG A 130 3.64 12.25 -8.91
N ARG A 131 2.61 13.05 -9.13
CA ARG A 131 1.94 13.80 -8.07
C ARG A 131 1.36 12.84 -7.02
N VAL A 132 0.62 11.82 -7.46
CA VAL A 132 0.02 10.85 -6.54
C VAL A 132 1.10 10.06 -5.82
N ARG A 133 2.15 9.63 -6.53
CA ARG A 133 3.31 8.95 -5.92
C ARG A 133 3.90 9.79 -4.78
N ASP A 134 4.08 11.09 -5.02
CA ASP A 134 4.70 11.97 -4.03
C ASP A 134 3.79 12.18 -2.82
N GLU A 135 2.48 12.26 -3.03
CA GLU A 135 1.52 12.33 -1.93
C GLU A 135 1.52 11.05 -1.09
N ILE A 136 1.55 9.91 -1.75
CA ILE A 136 1.62 8.61 -1.06
C ILE A 136 2.91 8.55 -0.25
N ARG A 137 4.03 8.97 -0.83
CA ARG A 137 5.33 8.95 -0.16
C ARG A 137 5.31 9.79 1.11
N ALA A 138 4.81 11.03 1.03
CA ALA A 138 4.75 11.92 2.19
C ALA A 138 3.85 11.35 3.29
N SER A 139 2.68 10.83 2.91
CA SER A 139 1.74 10.26 3.88
C SER A 139 2.30 8.99 4.53
N PHE A 140 2.95 8.13 3.77
CA PHE A 140 3.47 6.87 4.31
C PHE A 140 4.75 7.06 5.10
N GLU A 141 5.53 8.12 4.83
CA GLU A 141 6.64 8.48 5.71
C GLU A 141 6.13 8.83 7.10
N GLN A 142 5.05 9.62 7.18
CA GLN A 142 4.44 9.96 8.46
C GLN A 142 3.82 8.72 9.13
N LEU A 143 3.16 7.88 8.36
CA LEU A 143 2.56 6.66 8.87
C LEU A 143 3.61 5.69 9.42
N ALA A 144 4.70 5.49 8.70
CA ALA A 144 5.78 4.61 9.15
C ALA A 144 6.34 5.08 10.50
N GLN A 145 6.53 6.38 10.66
CA GLN A 145 7.01 6.93 11.92
C GLN A 145 5.97 6.73 13.03
N ALA A 146 4.69 6.97 12.75
CA ALA A 146 3.64 6.76 13.73
C ALA A 146 3.56 5.29 14.18
N ILE A 147 3.70 4.36 13.25
CA ILE A 147 3.70 2.94 13.58
C ILE A 147 4.90 2.60 14.47
N ARG A 148 6.09 3.10 14.15
CA ARG A 148 7.28 2.87 14.97
C ARG A 148 7.08 3.38 16.39
N GLU A 149 6.49 4.56 16.55
CA GLU A 149 6.23 5.15 17.87
C GLU A 149 5.18 4.36 18.64
N GLU A 150 4.12 3.91 17.96
CA GLU A 150 3.05 3.13 18.58
C GLU A 150 3.56 1.77 19.08
N GLU A 151 4.42 1.12 18.30
CA GLU A 151 4.87 -0.24 18.58
C GLU A 151 6.18 -0.30 19.39
N SER A 152 6.76 0.84 19.74
CA SER A 152 8.01 0.86 20.52
C SER A 152 7.79 0.69 22.03
#